data_b8d359de60821fc3b71d5ba6e50c9e93
#
_entry.id   b8d359de60821fc3b71d5ba6e50c9e93
#
_cell.length_a   1.000
_cell.length_b   1.000
_cell.length_c   1.000
_cell.angle_alpha   90.00
_cell.angle_beta   90.00
_cell.angle_gamma   90.00
#
_symmetry.space_group_name_H-M   'P 1'
#
loop_
_entity.id
_entity.type
_entity.pdbx_description
1 polymer ?
#
loop_
_entity_poly.entity_id
_entity_poly.type
_entity_poly.pdbx_seq_one_letter_code
_entity_poly.pdbx_strand_id
1 'polypeptide(L)'
;MITIRSLRPNDYHAWQALWRGYLAFYKTELAEHVYRTTFERLCSNDITTQNAIIAQLGGEMVGLVHYIFHPHNWRVEDVVYLQDLFTAPQQRGKGVAKALITAVYHASDQAGCPSVYWMTQEFNHQARHLYDQIGQLTPFIKYTR
;
A
#
# COMPACT_ATOMS: atom_id res chain seq x y z
N MET A 1 -5.49 -12.71 -15.27
CA MET A 1 -6.24 -12.69 -13.98
C MET A 1 -5.33 -12.19 -12.87
N ILE A 2 -5.80 -11.19 -12.13
CA ILE A 2 -5.05 -10.63 -10.99
C ILE A 2 -5.23 -11.54 -9.78
N THR A 3 -4.13 -11.98 -9.19
CA THR A 3 -4.13 -12.71 -7.92
C THR A 3 -3.63 -11.80 -6.81
N ILE A 4 -4.38 -11.72 -5.72
CA ILE A 4 -4.06 -10.90 -4.54
C ILE A 4 -3.67 -11.82 -3.39
N ARG A 5 -2.55 -11.55 -2.75
CA ARG A 5 -2.10 -12.33 -1.58
C ARG A 5 -1.18 -11.52 -0.67
N SER A 6 -0.98 -12.05 0.52
CA SER A 6 -0.02 -11.49 1.47
C SER A 6 1.42 -11.70 1.00
N LEU A 7 2.32 -10.85 1.48
CA LEU A 7 3.75 -10.96 1.27
C LEU A 7 4.30 -12.21 1.99
N ARG A 8 5.27 -12.88 1.37
CA ARG A 8 5.90 -14.09 1.89
C ARG A 8 7.41 -13.92 2.00
N PRO A 9 8.10 -14.68 2.88
CA PRO A 9 9.56 -14.55 3.05
C PRO A 9 10.40 -14.69 1.78
N ASN A 10 9.96 -15.49 0.82
CA ASN A 10 10.69 -15.67 -0.45
C ASN A 10 10.38 -14.61 -1.51
N ASP A 11 9.60 -13.59 -1.17
CA ASP A 11 9.25 -12.50 -2.09
C ASP A 11 10.27 -11.34 -2.08
N TYR A 12 11.31 -11.39 -1.26
CA TYR A 12 12.16 -10.24 -0.98
C TYR A 12 12.67 -9.55 -2.24
N HIS A 13 13.25 -10.28 -3.17
CA HIS A 13 13.84 -9.67 -4.37
C HIS A 13 12.81 -9.01 -5.28
N ALA A 14 11.68 -9.69 -5.50
CA ALA A 14 10.60 -9.14 -6.32
C ALA A 14 9.96 -7.92 -5.65
N TRP A 15 9.70 -7.99 -4.35
CA TRP A 15 9.16 -6.88 -3.57
C TRP A 15 10.11 -5.68 -3.56
N GLN A 16 11.40 -5.90 -3.31
CA GLN A 16 12.39 -4.83 -3.28
C GLN A 16 12.45 -4.10 -4.62
N ALA A 17 12.51 -4.84 -5.71
CA ALA A 17 12.56 -4.25 -7.05
C ALA A 17 11.31 -3.39 -7.33
N LEU A 18 10.14 -3.90 -6.97
CA LEU A 18 8.89 -3.19 -7.19
C LEU A 18 8.78 -1.94 -6.30
N TRP A 19 9.11 -2.06 -5.02
CA TRP A 19 9.08 -0.93 -4.09
C TRP A 19 10.12 0.12 -4.44
N ARG A 20 11.29 -0.30 -4.92
CA ARG A 20 12.31 0.62 -5.44
C ARG A 20 11.77 1.46 -6.60
N GLY A 21 10.97 0.87 -7.48
CA GLY A 21 10.29 1.59 -8.57
C GLY A 21 9.31 2.65 -8.05
N TYR A 22 8.55 2.31 -7.01
CA TYR A 22 7.67 3.27 -6.32
C TYR A 22 8.46 4.45 -5.74
N LEU A 23 9.54 4.16 -5.02
CA LEU A 23 10.38 5.19 -4.39
C LEU A 23 11.04 6.08 -5.45
N ALA A 24 11.49 5.51 -6.56
CA ALA A 24 12.07 6.26 -7.67
C ALA A 24 11.07 7.25 -8.28
N PHE A 25 9.80 6.89 -8.33
CA PHE A 25 8.73 7.80 -8.77
C PHE A 25 8.68 9.06 -7.90
N TYR A 26 8.98 8.94 -6.60
CA TYR A 26 9.06 10.06 -5.67
C TYR A 26 10.50 10.59 -5.51
N LYS A 27 11.42 10.22 -6.42
CA LYS A 27 12.83 10.65 -6.40
C LYS A 27 13.51 10.33 -5.07
N THR A 28 13.22 9.16 -4.52
CA THR A 28 13.69 8.71 -3.21
C THR A 28 14.52 7.45 -3.37
N GLU A 29 15.63 7.39 -2.65
CA GLU A 29 16.48 6.21 -2.52
C GLU A 29 16.63 5.86 -1.04
N LEU A 30 16.60 4.56 -0.72
CA LEU A 30 16.76 4.07 0.63
C LEU A 30 18.03 3.23 0.75
N ALA A 31 18.64 3.25 1.92
CA ALA A 31 19.74 2.35 2.23
C ALA A 31 19.26 0.90 2.30
N GLU A 32 20.14 -0.05 2.00
CA GLU A 32 19.80 -1.47 1.95
C GLU A 32 19.20 -1.99 3.26
N HIS A 33 19.69 -1.52 4.40
CA HIS A 33 19.16 -1.96 5.70
C HIS A 33 17.71 -1.53 5.93
N VAL A 34 17.25 -0.45 5.29
CA VAL A 34 15.84 -0.02 5.36
C VAL A 34 14.94 -1.03 4.64
N TYR A 35 15.35 -1.49 3.45
CA TYR A 35 14.63 -2.53 2.72
C TYR A 35 14.50 -3.80 3.54
N ARG A 36 15.60 -4.28 4.11
CA ARG A 36 15.63 -5.52 4.91
C ARG A 36 14.78 -5.40 6.17
N THR A 37 14.94 -4.32 6.92
CA THR A 37 14.17 -4.10 8.15
C THR A 37 12.69 -3.98 7.86
N THR A 38 12.31 -3.23 6.83
CA THR A 38 10.91 -3.07 6.44
C THR A 38 10.31 -4.41 6.02
N PHE A 39 11.03 -5.18 5.20
CA PHE A 39 10.56 -6.49 4.76
C PHE A 39 10.36 -7.46 5.93
N GLU A 40 11.31 -7.50 6.85
CA GLU A 40 11.20 -8.34 8.05
C GLU A 40 9.97 -7.98 8.89
N ARG A 41 9.71 -6.68 9.07
CA ARG A 41 8.52 -6.21 9.78
C ARG A 41 7.23 -6.59 9.06
N LEU A 42 7.19 -6.42 7.73
CA LEU A 42 6.02 -6.75 6.94
C LEU A 42 5.70 -8.26 6.93
N CYS A 43 6.71 -9.11 7.06
CA CYS A 43 6.55 -10.57 7.10
C CYS A 43 6.39 -11.13 8.52
N SER A 44 6.60 -10.31 9.56
CA SER A 44 6.57 -10.77 10.95
C SER A 44 5.14 -11.07 11.40
N ASN A 45 4.96 -12.21 12.08
CA ASN A 45 3.70 -12.53 12.75
C ASN A 45 3.54 -11.79 14.08
N ASP A 46 4.63 -11.28 14.65
CA ASP A 46 4.62 -10.56 15.92
C ASP A 46 4.33 -9.07 15.74
N ILE A 47 4.62 -8.52 14.57
CA ILE A 47 4.35 -7.13 14.23
C ILE A 47 3.08 -7.09 13.40
N THR A 48 1.98 -6.63 13.99
CA THR A 48 0.66 -6.61 13.36
C THR A 48 0.29 -5.23 12.79
N THR A 49 1.08 -4.20 13.12
CA THR A 49 0.81 -2.83 12.66
C THR A 49 1.19 -2.58 11.22
N GLN A 50 2.29 -3.18 10.73
CA GLN A 50 2.81 -3.00 9.37
C GLN A 50 2.46 -4.19 8.50
N ASN A 51 1.83 -3.95 7.38
CA ASN A 51 1.27 -5.00 6.52
C ASN A 51 1.52 -4.71 5.05
N ALA A 52 1.61 -5.78 4.25
CA ALA A 52 1.72 -5.69 2.80
C ALA A 52 0.83 -6.71 2.12
N ILE A 53 0.23 -6.29 1.03
CA ILE A 53 -0.49 -7.16 0.09
C ILE A 53 0.14 -6.96 -1.28
N ILE A 54 0.29 -8.03 -2.04
CA ILE A 54 0.84 -7.96 -3.39
C ILE A 54 -0.16 -8.48 -4.42
N ALA A 55 0.00 -7.98 -5.64
CA ALA A 55 -0.76 -8.42 -6.80
C ALA A 55 0.15 -9.14 -7.79
N GLN A 56 -0.33 -10.24 -8.34
CA GLN A 56 0.37 -11.01 -9.36
C GLN A 56 -0.46 -11.13 -10.63
N LEU A 57 0.24 -11.12 -11.75
CA LEU A 57 -0.31 -11.46 -13.07
C LEU A 57 0.62 -12.51 -13.69
N GLY A 58 0.08 -13.67 -14.04
CA GLY A 58 0.89 -14.74 -14.61
C GLY A 58 2.03 -15.20 -13.71
N GLY A 59 1.85 -15.14 -12.39
CA GLY A 59 2.88 -15.52 -11.42
C GLY A 59 3.91 -14.42 -11.13
N GLU A 60 3.89 -13.32 -11.87
CA GLU A 60 4.81 -12.19 -11.68
C GLU A 60 4.19 -11.15 -10.74
N MET A 61 4.99 -10.65 -9.80
CA MET A 61 4.56 -9.57 -8.89
C MET A 61 4.50 -8.25 -9.67
N VAL A 62 3.31 -7.67 -9.78
CA VAL A 62 3.06 -6.49 -10.60
C VAL A 62 2.54 -5.30 -9.80
N GLY A 63 2.19 -5.50 -8.55
CA GLY A 63 1.70 -4.43 -7.69
C GLY A 63 1.90 -4.74 -6.22
N LEU A 64 1.98 -3.68 -5.43
CA LEU A 64 2.06 -3.79 -3.97
C LEU A 64 1.27 -2.67 -3.30
N VAL A 65 0.84 -2.94 -2.08
CA VAL A 65 0.31 -1.95 -1.16
C VAL A 65 0.87 -2.21 0.24
N HIS A 66 1.34 -1.15 0.88
CA HIS A 66 1.72 -1.16 2.29
C HIS A 66 0.65 -0.42 3.08
N TYR A 67 0.20 -1.00 4.18
CA TYR A 67 -0.79 -0.34 5.04
C TYR A 67 -0.48 -0.58 6.51
N ILE A 68 -0.88 0.37 7.34
CA ILE A 68 -0.49 0.46 8.74
C ILE A 68 -1.73 0.64 9.58
N PHE A 69 -1.91 -0.20 10.60
CA PHE A 69 -2.91 0.01 11.63
C PHE A 69 -2.32 0.93 12.71
N HIS A 70 -3.08 1.96 13.11
CA HIS A 70 -2.62 2.81 14.20
C HIS A 70 -3.79 3.34 15.03
N PRO A 71 -3.57 3.68 16.31
CA PRO A 71 -4.60 4.27 17.16
C PRO A 71 -5.07 5.63 16.64
N HIS A 72 -6.30 5.95 16.98
CA HIS A 72 -6.88 7.26 16.70
C HIS A 72 -7.66 7.72 17.93
N ASN A 73 -7.39 8.95 18.41
CA ASN A 73 -7.94 9.40 19.68
C ASN A 73 -9.46 9.63 19.67
N TRP A 74 -10.07 9.71 18.49
CA TRP A 74 -11.52 9.91 18.38
C TRP A 74 -12.33 8.61 18.37
N ARG A 75 -11.67 7.45 18.42
CA ARG A 75 -12.35 6.16 18.37
C ARG A 75 -11.56 5.08 19.10
N VAL A 76 -12.26 4.01 19.47
CA VAL A 76 -11.64 2.90 20.22
C VAL A 76 -10.81 2.01 19.30
N GLU A 77 -11.33 1.72 18.12
CA GLU A 77 -10.63 0.90 17.12
C GLU A 77 -9.52 1.69 16.43
N ASP A 78 -8.54 0.98 15.92
CA ASP A 78 -7.50 1.55 15.08
C ASP A 78 -8.07 2.08 13.77
N VAL A 79 -7.31 2.93 13.10
CA VAL A 79 -7.52 3.33 11.70
C VAL A 79 -6.41 2.75 10.84
N VAL A 80 -6.63 2.69 9.54
CA VAL A 80 -5.68 2.13 8.59
C VAL A 80 -5.14 3.24 7.70
N TYR A 81 -3.82 3.40 7.73
CA TYR A 81 -3.11 4.27 6.81
C TYR A 81 -2.59 3.41 5.64
N LEU A 82 -3.16 3.61 4.45
CA LEU A 82 -2.66 3.03 3.22
C LEU A 82 -1.51 3.91 2.75
N GLN A 83 -0.28 3.50 3.06
CA GLN A 83 0.89 4.37 2.93
C GLN A 83 1.47 4.37 1.52
N ASP A 84 1.66 3.19 0.93
CA ASP A 84 2.27 3.02 -0.38
C ASP A 84 1.34 2.19 -1.27
N LEU A 85 1.20 2.60 -2.51
CA LEU A 85 0.44 1.87 -3.52
C LEU A 85 1.15 2.01 -4.85
N PHE A 86 1.54 0.90 -5.46
CA PHE A 86 2.28 0.93 -6.72
C PHE A 86 1.89 -0.22 -7.64
N THR A 87 1.77 0.10 -8.91
CA THR A 87 1.62 -0.88 -10.00
C THR A 87 2.78 -0.69 -10.98
N ALA A 88 3.41 -1.79 -11.37
CA ALA A 88 4.46 -1.76 -12.39
C ALA A 88 3.95 -1.01 -13.63
N PRO A 89 4.74 -0.08 -14.19
CA PRO A 89 4.24 0.81 -15.27
C PRO A 89 3.63 0.07 -16.46
N GLN A 90 4.19 -1.07 -16.85
CA GLN A 90 3.72 -1.88 -17.97
C GLN A 90 2.38 -2.60 -17.69
N GLN A 91 1.98 -2.65 -16.42
CA GLN A 91 0.78 -3.37 -15.98
C GLN A 91 -0.33 -2.43 -15.52
N ARG A 92 -0.18 -1.13 -15.75
CA ARG A 92 -1.21 -0.13 -15.43
C ARG A 92 -2.39 -0.24 -16.39
N GLY A 93 -3.55 0.27 -15.92
CA GLY A 93 -4.77 0.21 -16.70
C GLY A 93 -5.49 -1.14 -16.69
N LYS A 94 -5.05 -2.08 -15.86
CA LYS A 94 -5.60 -3.45 -15.76
C LYS A 94 -6.37 -3.70 -14.46
N GLY A 95 -6.59 -2.67 -13.64
CA GLY A 95 -7.33 -2.79 -12.39
C GLY A 95 -6.52 -3.24 -11.18
N VAL A 96 -5.19 -3.26 -11.27
CA VAL A 96 -4.31 -3.72 -10.18
C VAL A 96 -4.45 -2.84 -8.94
N ALA A 97 -4.37 -1.52 -9.09
CA ALA A 97 -4.49 -0.58 -7.96
C ALA A 97 -5.84 -0.71 -7.27
N LYS A 98 -6.93 -0.78 -8.04
CA LYS A 98 -8.27 -0.98 -7.49
C LYS A 98 -8.39 -2.28 -6.70
N ALA A 99 -7.83 -3.36 -7.22
CA ALA A 99 -7.83 -4.66 -6.55
C ALA A 99 -7.06 -4.61 -5.22
N LEU A 100 -5.91 -3.91 -5.19
CA LEU A 100 -5.12 -3.75 -3.97
C LEU A 100 -5.84 -2.91 -2.92
N ILE A 101 -6.44 -1.78 -3.30
CA ILE A 101 -7.21 -0.95 -2.37
C ILE A 101 -8.41 -1.72 -1.82
N THR A 102 -9.12 -2.45 -2.67
CA THR A 102 -10.25 -3.28 -2.25
C THR A 102 -9.82 -4.35 -1.24
N ALA A 103 -8.64 -4.94 -1.45
CA ALA A 103 -8.08 -5.91 -0.51
C ALA A 103 -7.76 -5.27 0.85
N VAL A 104 -7.24 -4.03 0.87
CA VAL A 104 -7.03 -3.29 2.11
C VAL A 104 -8.36 -2.99 2.81
N TYR A 105 -9.38 -2.56 2.08
CA TYR A 105 -10.72 -2.35 2.64
C TYR A 105 -11.25 -3.63 3.30
N HIS A 106 -11.10 -4.76 2.61
CA HIS A 106 -11.52 -6.05 3.15
C HIS A 106 -10.74 -6.40 4.44
N ALA A 107 -9.42 -6.25 4.43
CA ALA A 107 -8.58 -6.52 5.61
C ALA A 107 -8.95 -5.60 6.78
N SER A 108 -9.23 -4.33 6.52
CA SER A 108 -9.63 -3.37 7.56
C SER A 108 -10.99 -3.72 8.15
N ASP A 109 -11.96 -4.12 7.32
CA ASP A 109 -13.27 -4.56 7.77
C ASP A 109 -13.17 -5.82 8.62
N GLN A 110 -12.37 -6.79 8.22
CA GLN A 110 -12.14 -8.03 8.97
C GLN A 110 -11.51 -7.76 10.33
N ALA A 111 -10.69 -6.73 10.45
CA ALA A 111 -10.05 -6.33 11.71
C ALA A 111 -10.96 -5.44 12.59
N GLY A 112 -12.17 -5.10 12.14
CA GLY A 112 -13.04 -4.16 12.85
C GLY A 112 -12.55 -2.71 12.82
N CYS A 113 -11.75 -2.34 11.83
CA CYS A 113 -11.14 -1.03 11.68
C CYS A 113 -11.50 -0.43 10.30
N PRO A 114 -12.78 -0.04 10.08
CA PRO A 114 -13.26 0.29 8.74
C PRO A 114 -12.73 1.61 8.16
N SER A 115 -12.09 2.45 8.98
CA SER A 115 -11.58 3.74 8.51
C SER A 115 -10.23 3.55 7.83
N VAL A 116 -10.16 3.82 6.54
CA VAL A 116 -8.94 3.76 5.73
C VAL A 116 -8.72 5.11 5.08
N TYR A 117 -7.49 5.59 5.11
CA TYR A 117 -7.14 6.84 4.46
C TYR A 117 -5.80 6.72 3.75
N TRP A 118 -5.58 7.57 2.75
CA TRP A 118 -4.31 7.68 2.05
C TRP A 118 -4.12 9.10 1.55
N MET A 119 -2.89 9.38 1.12
CA MET A 119 -2.51 10.67 0.57
C MET A 119 -1.91 10.49 -0.82
N THR A 120 -2.07 11.48 -1.66
CA THR A 120 -1.43 11.55 -2.96
C THR A 120 -1.04 13.00 -3.24
N GLN A 121 -0.16 13.19 -4.19
CA GLN A 121 0.16 14.54 -4.65
C GLN A 121 -1.06 15.14 -5.38
N GLU A 122 -1.37 16.38 -5.09
CA GLU A 122 -2.55 17.05 -5.64
C GLU A 122 -2.60 16.99 -7.17
N PHE A 123 -1.44 17.08 -7.82
CA PHE A 123 -1.32 17.07 -9.27
C PHE A 123 -1.32 15.66 -9.87
N ASN A 124 -1.42 14.60 -9.08
CA ASN A 124 -1.47 13.23 -9.59
C ASN A 124 -2.87 12.88 -10.08
N HIS A 125 -3.27 13.49 -11.19
CA HIS A 125 -4.64 13.39 -11.72
C HIS A 125 -5.00 11.97 -12.14
N GLN A 126 -4.06 11.21 -12.67
CA GLN A 126 -4.31 9.84 -13.10
C GLN A 126 -4.71 8.95 -11.92
N ALA A 127 -3.97 9.01 -10.81
CA ALA A 127 -4.31 8.26 -9.61
C ALA A 127 -5.61 8.75 -8.98
N ARG A 128 -5.82 10.06 -8.96
CA ARG A 128 -7.02 10.67 -8.38
C ARG A 128 -8.30 10.29 -9.13
N HIS A 129 -8.21 10.01 -10.41
CA HIS A 129 -9.37 9.50 -11.16
C HIS A 129 -9.91 8.20 -10.55
N LEU A 130 -9.04 7.28 -10.17
CA LEU A 130 -9.44 6.07 -9.45
C LEU A 130 -9.90 6.40 -8.02
N TYR A 131 -9.16 7.24 -7.31
CA TYR A 131 -9.43 7.55 -5.90
C TYR A 131 -10.80 8.21 -5.72
N ASP A 132 -11.21 9.08 -6.64
CA ASP A 132 -12.53 9.71 -6.62
C ASP A 132 -13.68 8.71 -6.78
N GLN A 133 -13.41 7.53 -7.37
CA GLN A 133 -14.40 6.47 -7.54
C GLN A 133 -14.55 5.59 -6.31
N ILE A 134 -13.50 5.41 -5.52
CA ILE A 134 -13.45 4.43 -4.43
C ILE A 134 -13.21 5.03 -3.05
N GLY A 135 -12.95 6.33 -2.99
CA GLY A 135 -12.76 7.09 -1.75
C GLY A 135 -13.41 8.45 -1.87
N GLN A 136 -13.16 9.28 -0.88
CA GLN A 136 -13.70 10.62 -0.82
C GLN A 136 -12.58 11.60 -0.47
N LEU A 137 -12.39 12.62 -1.31
CA LEU A 137 -11.43 13.67 -1.04
C LEU A 137 -11.84 14.46 0.21
N THR A 138 -10.91 14.65 1.13
CA THR A 138 -11.10 15.46 2.33
C THR A 138 -10.47 16.85 2.14
N PRO A 139 -10.87 17.86 2.94
CA PRO A 139 -10.26 19.18 2.88
C PRO A 139 -8.94 19.28 3.65
N PHE A 140 -8.50 18.21 4.31
CA PHE A 140 -7.26 18.23 5.09
C PHE A 140 -6.04 18.31 4.18
N ILE A 141 -5.08 19.13 4.58
CA ILE A 141 -3.78 19.26 3.91
C ILE A 141 -2.67 18.88 4.88
N LYS A 142 -1.51 18.52 4.35
CA LYS A 142 -0.41 17.99 5.14
C LYS A 142 0.65 19.05 5.40
N TYR A 143 1.02 19.22 6.67
CA TYR A 143 2.17 20.01 7.09
C TYR A 143 3.27 19.07 7.59
N THR A 144 4.51 19.37 7.27
CA THR A 144 5.68 18.66 7.81
C THR A 144 6.60 19.66 8.53
N ARG A 145 7.42 19.13 9.46
CA ARG A 145 8.47 19.89 10.12
C ARG A 145 9.66 20.06 9.18
#